data_72ae9892c2d5c23ad5f9384844d48606
#
_entry.id   72ae9892c2d5c23ad5f9384844d48606
#
_cell.length_a   1.000
_cell.length_b   1.000
_cell.length_c   1.000
_cell.angle_alpha   90.00
_cell.angle_beta   90.00
_cell.angle_gamma   90.00
#
_symmetry.space_group_name_H-M   'P 1'
#
loop_
_entity.id
_entity.type
_entity.pdbx_description
1 polymer ?
#
loop_
_entity_poly.entity_id
_entity_poly.type
_entity_poly.pdbx_seq_one_letter_code
_entity_poly.pdbx_strand_id
1 'polypeptide(L)'
;NIITKKIIYFYLFVLSFITMNSCSNHNTLSIGHRGAKGYVAENTYESISKAIELGVDGIEIDVFKCASGELVLFHDKNLKELTGESGLIENLNIRELEQLLVLGKYKIPTLTDVLTRIETPLFVNIELKGLNTAQSTSKIIKDLSKNTSWSLEHFIVSSFNWNELEQFRSIDKNTPLGVLVSKSMSINEAIEFGKKINAQAIHPNFKLLNDKTVKKIKNNGFKIYTWTVNDKDDINFMKKLKVDGIISDYPDRI
;
A
#
# COMPACT_ATOMS: atom_id res chain seq x y z
N ASN A 1 -41.42 -20.99 -52.32
CA ASN A 1 -40.89 -19.79 -51.73
C ASN A 1 -40.42 -20.02 -50.31
N ILE A 2 -39.65 -21.11 -50.13
CA ILE A 2 -39.06 -21.48 -48.82
C ILE A 2 -37.63 -20.90 -48.68
N ILE A 3 -37.03 -20.52 -49.81
CA ILE A 3 -35.62 -20.02 -49.83
C ILE A 3 -35.51 -18.57 -49.31
N THR A 4 -36.50 -17.73 -49.53
CA THR A 4 -36.50 -16.33 -49.12
C THR A 4 -36.68 -16.15 -47.60
N LYS A 5 -37.31 -17.07 -46.88
CA LYS A 5 -37.46 -17.00 -45.44
C LYS A 5 -36.20 -17.40 -44.65
N LYS A 6 -35.34 -18.27 -45.19
CA LYS A 6 -34.09 -18.69 -44.55
C LYS A 6 -33.00 -17.64 -44.62
N ILE A 7 -33.00 -16.75 -45.61
CA ILE A 7 -32.01 -15.67 -45.72
C ILE A 7 -32.29 -14.52 -44.76
N ILE A 8 -33.55 -14.25 -44.44
CA ILE A 8 -33.95 -13.19 -43.49
C ILE A 8 -33.58 -13.56 -42.03
N TYR A 9 -33.66 -14.84 -41.66
CA TYR A 9 -33.26 -15.27 -40.32
C TYR A 9 -31.74 -15.32 -40.13
N PHE A 10 -30.98 -15.47 -41.18
CA PHE A 10 -29.51 -15.43 -41.10
C PHE A 10 -28.97 -14.00 -40.91
N TYR A 11 -29.62 -12.99 -41.46
CA TYR A 11 -29.24 -11.58 -41.28
C TYR A 11 -29.65 -10.99 -39.94
N LEU A 12 -30.68 -11.54 -39.27
CA LEU A 12 -31.09 -11.12 -37.93
C LEU A 12 -30.22 -11.71 -36.81
N PHE A 13 -29.45 -12.77 -37.08
CA PHE A 13 -28.55 -13.37 -36.08
C PHE A 13 -27.13 -12.76 -36.10
N VAL A 14 -26.79 -11.97 -37.11
CA VAL A 14 -25.46 -11.32 -37.23
C VAL A 14 -25.44 -9.93 -36.61
N LEU A 15 -26.59 -9.33 -36.24
CA LEU A 15 -26.65 -7.97 -35.69
C LEU A 15 -26.77 -7.90 -34.18
N SER A 16 -26.56 -8.97 -33.44
CA SER A 16 -26.59 -8.96 -31.96
C SER A 16 -25.23 -9.14 -31.29
N PHE A 17 -24.12 -8.99 -32.01
CA PHE A 17 -22.84 -8.67 -31.39
C PHE A 17 -22.74 -7.16 -31.16
N ILE A 18 -23.69 -6.62 -30.39
CA ILE A 18 -23.44 -5.38 -29.65
C ILE A 18 -22.33 -5.73 -28.67
N THR A 19 -21.13 -5.28 -28.99
CA THR A 19 -20.02 -5.22 -28.05
C THR A 19 -20.56 -4.55 -26.78
N MET A 20 -20.88 -5.34 -25.77
CA MET A 20 -20.90 -4.84 -24.43
C MET A 20 -19.47 -4.38 -24.15
N ASN A 21 -19.17 -3.12 -24.46
CA ASN A 21 -18.13 -2.39 -23.81
C ASN A 21 -18.53 -2.38 -22.33
N SER A 22 -18.16 -3.45 -21.62
CA SER A 22 -18.08 -3.42 -20.18
C SER A 22 -17.08 -2.31 -19.88
N CYS A 23 -17.59 -1.10 -19.60
CA CYS A 23 -16.86 -0.15 -18.82
C CYS A 23 -16.59 -0.86 -17.49
N SER A 24 -15.49 -1.59 -17.40
CA SER A 24 -14.97 -2.02 -16.11
C SER A 24 -14.71 -0.72 -15.36
N ASN A 25 -15.60 -0.38 -14.43
CA ASN A 25 -15.31 0.68 -13.48
C ASN A 25 -13.99 0.31 -12.82
N HIS A 26 -12.92 0.99 -13.24
CA HIS A 26 -11.63 0.84 -12.61
C HIS A 26 -11.77 1.46 -11.22
N ASN A 27 -11.89 0.58 -10.22
CA ASN A 27 -12.00 1.02 -8.82
C ASN A 27 -10.60 1.32 -8.30
N THR A 28 -10.31 2.59 -8.04
CA THR A 28 -9.06 3.02 -7.41
C THR A 28 -9.20 2.85 -5.90
N LEU A 29 -8.34 2.03 -5.29
CA LEU A 29 -8.38 1.79 -3.85
C LEU A 29 -8.09 3.05 -3.05
N SER A 30 -8.89 3.29 -2.01
CA SER A 30 -8.62 4.30 -0.98
C SER A 30 -7.72 3.70 0.09
N ILE A 31 -6.52 4.27 0.29
CA ILE A 31 -5.53 3.76 1.24
C ILE A 31 -5.15 4.87 2.22
N GLY A 32 -5.40 4.62 3.51
CA GLY A 32 -5.09 5.57 4.57
C GLY A 32 -3.59 5.61 4.87
N HIS A 33 -2.94 6.76 4.65
CA HIS A 33 -1.53 7.01 4.91
C HIS A 33 -1.24 7.04 6.40
N ARG A 34 -0.44 6.11 6.90
CA ARG A 34 -0.15 5.93 8.33
C ARG A 34 -1.45 5.85 9.16
N GLY A 35 -2.46 5.18 8.61
CA GLY A 35 -3.85 5.23 9.04
C GLY A 35 -4.60 6.43 8.44
N ALA A 36 -5.26 7.23 9.26
CA ALA A 36 -5.90 8.47 8.85
C ALA A 36 -5.14 9.68 9.42
N LYS A 37 -3.89 9.87 8.99
CA LYS A 37 -2.94 10.87 9.53
C LYS A 37 -3.50 12.30 9.56
N GLY A 38 -4.34 12.64 8.61
CA GLY A 38 -4.97 13.97 8.57
C GLY A 38 -5.97 14.25 9.71
N TYR A 39 -6.37 13.21 10.44
CA TYR A 39 -7.36 13.29 11.52
C TYR A 39 -6.81 12.89 12.88
N VAL A 40 -5.90 11.90 12.93
CA VAL A 40 -5.35 11.35 14.16
C VAL A 40 -3.84 11.16 14.00
N ALA A 41 -3.10 11.21 15.09
CA ALA A 41 -1.64 11.03 15.09
C ALA A 41 -1.23 9.76 14.33
N GLU A 42 -0.30 9.92 13.40
CA GLU A 42 0.17 8.90 12.47
C GLU A 42 0.70 7.63 13.12
N ASN A 43 0.57 6.49 12.43
CA ASN A 43 1.12 5.20 12.86
C ASN A 43 0.68 4.77 14.28
N THR A 44 -0.47 5.25 14.74
CA THR A 44 -1.09 4.83 15.99
C THR A 44 -2.27 3.89 15.72
N TYR A 45 -2.63 3.10 16.73
CA TYR A 45 -3.82 2.26 16.63
C TYR A 45 -5.08 3.10 16.35
N GLU A 46 -5.18 4.27 16.98
CA GLU A 46 -6.31 5.18 16.81
C GLU A 46 -6.39 5.77 15.40
N SER A 47 -5.24 6.06 14.77
CA SER A 47 -5.21 6.51 13.37
C SER A 47 -5.68 5.41 12.42
N ILE A 48 -5.27 4.18 12.67
CA ILE A 48 -5.67 3.01 11.90
C ILE A 48 -7.17 2.72 12.08
N SER A 49 -7.65 2.75 13.34
CA SER A 49 -9.08 2.60 13.64
C SER A 49 -9.92 3.68 12.96
N LYS A 50 -9.42 4.92 12.93
CA LYS A 50 -10.09 6.02 12.22
C LYS A 50 -10.15 5.79 10.72
N ALA A 51 -9.09 5.27 10.11
CA ALA A 51 -9.11 4.92 8.69
C ALA A 51 -10.18 3.84 8.40
N ILE A 52 -10.23 2.79 9.22
CA ILE A 52 -11.24 1.73 9.11
C ILE A 52 -12.66 2.28 9.28
N GLU A 53 -12.89 3.17 10.26
CA GLU A 53 -14.17 3.86 10.47
C GLU A 53 -14.60 4.66 9.24
N LEU A 54 -13.65 5.28 8.53
CA LEU A 54 -13.90 6.03 7.29
C LEU A 54 -14.19 5.11 6.08
N GLY A 55 -14.12 3.80 6.23
CA GLY A 55 -14.47 2.84 5.20
C GLY A 55 -13.40 2.69 4.10
N VAL A 56 -12.12 2.83 4.43
CA VAL A 56 -11.03 2.65 3.47
C VAL A 56 -10.92 1.23 2.95
N ASP A 57 -10.42 1.06 1.73
CA ASP A 57 -10.06 -0.25 1.17
C ASP A 57 -8.79 -0.82 1.81
N GLY A 58 -7.91 0.05 2.30
CA GLY A 58 -6.66 -0.34 2.91
C GLY A 58 -5.98 0.74 3.74
N ILE A 59 -4.90 0.35 4.37
CA ILE A 59 -4.02 1.24 5.14
C ILE A 59 -2.57 1.09 4.69
N GLU A 60 -1.82 2.14 4.84
CA GLU A 60 -0.36 2.14 4.75
C GLU A 60 0.21 2.46 6.12
N ILE A 61 1.27 1.75 6.52
CA ILE A 61 1.95 1.88 7.81
C ILE A 61 3.45 1.69 7.67
N ASP A 62 4.22 2.42 8.49
CA ASP A 62 5.68 2.39 8.50
C ASP A 62 6.21 1.54 9.64
N VAL A 63 7.27 0.74 9.41
CA VAL A 63 7.87 -0.07 10.45
C VAL A 63 9.37 0.14 10.61
N PHE A 64 9.80 0.22 11.87
CA PHE A 64 11.19 0.10 12.31
C PHE A 64 11.35 -1.12 13.21
N LYS A 65 12.55 -1.67 13.23
CA LYS A 65 12.91 -2.71 14.19
C LYS A 65 13.59 -2.06 15.39
N CYS A 66 13.01 -2.18 16.58
CA CYS A 66 13.58 -1.63 17.81
C CYS A 66 14.74 -2.51 18.34
N ALA A 67 15.48 -2.02 19.34
CA ALA A 67 16.68 -2.69 19.86
C ALA A 67 16.43 -4.10 20.40
N SER A 68 15.24 -4.39 20.93
CA SER A 68 14.85 -5.71 21.42
C SER A 68 14.32 -6.65 20.34
N GLY A 69 14.11 -6.15 19.10
CA GLY A 69 13.79 -6.97 17.93
C GLY A 69 12.36 -6.89 17.43
N GLU A 70 11.45 -6.27 18.16
CA GLU A 70 10.07 -6.06 17.75
C GLU A 70 9.98 -5.04 16.62
N LEU A 71 9.00 -5.21 15.74
CA LEU A 71 8.64 -4.20 14.74
C LEU A 71 7.62 -3.25 15.35
N VAL A 72 7.96 -1.95 15.37
CA VAL A 72 7.11 -0.88 15.90
C VAL A 72 6.69 0.06 14.78
N LEU A 73 5.49 0.62 14.87
CA LEU A 73 4.98 1.56 13.88
C LEU A 73 5.51 2.97 14.18
N PHE A 74 6.36 3.47 13.30
CA PHE A 74 6.89 4.81 13.36
C PHE A 74 7.44 5.23 12.01
N HIS A 75 7.38 6.52 11.66
CA HIS A 75 7.85 6.98 10.35
C HIS A 75 9.30 7.48 10.37
N ASP A 76 9.64 8.32 11.35
CA ASP A 76 10.95 8.96 11.41
C ASP A 76 11.92 8.15 12.28
N LYS A 77 13.17 8.11 11.86
CA LYS A 77 14.20 7.47 12.67
C LYS A 77 14.39 8.17 14.03
N ASN A 78 14.18 9.50 14.07
CA ASN A 78 14.32 10.32 15.26
C ASN A 78 12.98 10.46 15.99
N LEU A 79 12.97 10.25 17.30
CA LEU A 79 11.77 10.28 18.14
C LEU A 79 11.25 11.69 18.40
N LYS A 80 12.13 12.71 18.31
CA LYS A 80 11.91 14.05 18.86
C LYS A 80 10.66 14.75 18.37
N GLU A 81 10.36 14.66 17.08
CA GLU A 81 9.23 15.39 16.48
C GLU A 81 7.89 14.92 17.03
N LEU A 82 7.70 13.61 17.17
CA LEU A 82 6.43 13.04 17.59
C LEU A 82 6.32 12.78 19.09
N THR A 83 7.44 12.57 19.80
CA THR A 83 7.41 12.23 21.23
C THR A 83 7.97 13.32 22.14
N GLY A 84 8.70 14.28 21.60
CA GLY A 84 9.45 15.26 22.38
C GLY A 84 10.78 14.72 22.93
N GLU A 85 10.98 13.41 22.92
CA GLU A 85 12.17 12.75 23.47
C GLU A 85 13.29 12.65 22.43
N SER A 86 14.54 12.77 22.91
CA SER A 86 15.72 12.64 22.04
C SER A 86 16.08 11.17 21.86
N GLY A 87 16.55 10.82 20.65
CA GLY A 87 17.07 9.49 20.38
C GLY A 87 16.52 8.90 19.08
N LEU A 88 17.02 7.70 18.76
CA LEU A 88 16.61 6.94 17.58
C LEU A 88 15.75 5.78 18.00
N ILE A 89 14.67 5.55 17.28
CA ILE A 89 13.72 4.47 17.56
C ILE A 89 14.37 3.09 17.58
N GLU A 90 15.37 2.87 16.73
CA GLU A 90 16.11 1.61 16.63
C GLU A 90 17.04 1.34 17.85
N ASN A 91 17.34 2.37 18.65
CA ASN A 91 18.25 2.26 19.80
C ASN A 91 17.53 1.93 21.11
N LEU A 92 16.21 2.07 21.17
CA LEU A 92 15.40 1.77 22.35
C LEU A 92 14.81 0.36 22.27
N ASN A 93 14.71 -0.31 23.42
CA ASN A 93 13.97 -1.57 23.52
C ASN A 93 12.45 -1.31 23.63
N ILE A 94 11.64 -2.35 23.49
CA ILE A 94 10.19 -2.21 23.49
C ILE A 94 9.66 -1.62 24.81
N ARG A 95 10.24 -1.96 25.95
CA ARG A 95 9.80 -1.45 27.26
C ARG A 95 10.04 0.05 27.39
N GLU A 96 11.14 0.56 26.83
CA GLU A 96 11.44 1.99 26.77
C GLU A 96 10.46 2.71 25.83
N LEU A 97 10.18 2.15 24.66
CA LEU A 97 9.23 2.70 23.71
C LEU A 97 7.79 2.73 24.26
N GLU A 98 7.38 1.76 25.05
CA GLU A 98 6.06 1.72 25.72
C GLU A 98 5.83 2.87 26.70
N GLN A 99 6.90 3.51 27.20
CA GLN A 99 6.82 4.68 28.08
C GLN A 99 6.64 5.99 27.31
N LEU A 100 6.90 5.99 26.00
CA LEU A 100 6.78 7.17 25.16
C LEU A 100 5.36 7.33 24.62
N LEU A 101 4.98 8.58 24.40
CA LEU A 101 3.68 8.90 23.83
C LEU A 101 3.85 9.78 22.59
N VAL A 102 3.29 9.36 21.49
CA VAL A 102 3.13 10.16 20.28
C VAL A 102 2.19 11.32 20.60
N LEU A 103 2.67 12.56 20.38
CA LEU A 103 1.98 13.81 20.69
C LEU A 103 1.42 13.87 22.13
N GLY A 104 2.12 13.27 23.09
CA GLY A 104 1.75 13.24 24.50
C GLY A 104 0.49 12.43 24.83
N LYS A 105 -0.04 11.65 23.90
CA LYS A 105 -1.34 10.98 24.07
C LYS A 105 -1.37 9.51 23.63
N TYR A 106 -0.77 9.16 22.50
CA TYR A 106 -0.95 7.86 21.87
C TYR A 106 0.26 6.95 22.07
N LYS A 107 0.03 5.67 22.27
CA LYS A 107 1.10 4.67 22.34
C LYS A 107 1.75 4.43 20.97
N ILE A 108 3.04 4.05 20.97
CA ILE A 108 3.72 3.50 19.80
C ILE A 108 3.36 2.01 19.74
N PRO A 109 2.57 1.55 18.75
CA PRO A 109 2.15 0.15 18.70
C PRO A 109 3.21 -0.73 18.02
N THR A 110 3.17 -2.03 18.29
CA THR A 110 3.88 -3.01 17.48
C THR A 110 3.06 -3.39 16.24
N LEU A 111 3.75 -3.86 15.19
CA LEU A 111 3.08 -4.38 13.98
C LEU A 111 2.15 -5.54 14.32
N THR A 112 2.58 -6.44 15.20
CA THR A 112 1.78 -7.60 15.64
C THR A 112 0.52 -7.14 16.35
N ASP A 113 0.62 -6.20 17.30
CA ASP A 113 -0.54 -5.70 18.04
C ASP A 113 -1.57 -5.05 17.13
N VAL A 114 -1.12 -4.27 16.15
CA VAL A 114 -2.02 -3.62 15.18
C VAL A 114 -2.75 -4.67 14.35
N LEU A 115 -2.02 -5.57 13.71
CA LEU A 115 -2.62 -6.55 12.79
C LEU A 115 -3.52 -7.56 13.49
N THR A 116 -3.24 -7.90 14.75
CA THR A 116 -4.09 -8.80 15.54
C THR A 116 -5.37 -8.15 16.06
N ARG A 117 -5.42 -6.83 16.18
CA ARG A 117 -6.61 -6.08 16.61
C ARG A 117 -7.56 -5.73 15.46
N ILE A 118 -7.13 -5.85 14.21
CA ILE A 118 -7.98 -5.66 13.05
C ILE A 118 -8.87 -6.90 12.89
N GLU A 119 -10.17 -6.75 13.17
CA GLU A 119 -11.13 -7.86 13.16
C GLU A 119 -11.37 -8.43 11.76
N THR A 120 -11.47 -7.56 10.77
CA THR A 120 -11.68 -7.95 9.37
C THR A 120 -10.48 -7.55 8.54
N PRO A 121 -9.78 -8.51 7.91
CA PRO A 121 -8.65 -8.21 7.04
C PRO A 121 -9.01 -7.22 5.94
N LEU A 122 -8.12 -6.25 5.72
CA LEU A 122 -8.19 -5.27 4.63
C LEU A 122 -6.82 -5.22 3.95
N PHE A 123 -6.68 -4.44 2.88
CA PHE A 123 -5.38 -4.26 2.24
C PHE A 123 -4.41 -3.49 3.16
N VAL A 124 -3.21 -4.01 3.36
CA VAL A 124 -2.17 -3.37 4.19
C VAL A 124 -0.88 -3.23 3.40
N ASN A 125 -0.46 -1.99 3.19
CA ASN A 125 0.88 -1.66 2.72
C ASN A 125 1.82 -1.45 3.92
N ILE A 126 2.82 -2.30 4.08
CA ILE A 126 3.83 -2.19 5.14
C ILE A 126 5.11 -1.62 4.54
N GLU A 127 5.44 -0.36 4.87
CA GLU A 127 6.71 0.25 4.46
C GLU A 127 7.85 -0.13 5.41
N LEU A 128 8.89 -0.74 4.86
CA LEU A 128 10.13 -1.03 5.59
C LEU A 128 11.00 0.24 5.64
N LYS A 129 10.97 0.94 6.78
CA LYS A 129 11.74 2.20 7.01
C LYS A 129 13.13 1.92 7.54
N GLY A 130 13.24 1.03 8.52
CA GLY A 130 14.50 0.67 9.15
C GLY A 130 15.26 -0.44 8.42
N LEU A 131 16.50 -0.65 8.84
CA LEU A 131 17.31 -1.78 8.38
C LEU A 131 16.90 -3.07 9.10
N ASN A 132 17.14 -4.21 8.45
CA ASN A 132 16.89 -5.55 9.02
C ASN A 132 15.43 -5.80 9.44
N THR A 133 14.48 -5.11 8.80
CA THR A 133 13.03 -5.27 9.03
C THR A 133 12.44 -6.42 8.21
N ALA A 134 13.05 -6.78 7.09
CA ALA A 134 12.55 -7.75 6.12
C ALA A 134 12.18 -9.12 6.74
N GLN A 135 13.08 -9.71 7.52
CA GLN A 135 12.87 -11.06 8.10
C GLN A 135 11.73 -11.08 9.10
N SER A 136 11.68 -10.10 10.02
CA SER A 136 10.64 -10.02 11.04
C SER A 136 9.27 -9.75 10.42
N THR A 137 9.20 -8.87 9.39
CA THR A 137 7.97 -8.59 8.65
C THR A 137 7.46 -9.84 7.94
N SER A 138 8.32 -10.55 7.19
CA SER A 138 7.95 -11.81 6.52
C SER A 138 7.42 -12.85 7.51
N LYS A 139 8.06 -12.98 8.68
CA LYS A 139 7.63 -13.92 9.71
C LYS A 139 6.23 -13.59 10.21
N ILE A 140 5.97 -12.32 10.57
CA ILE A 140 4.66 -11.87 11.08
C ILE A 140 3.56 -12.13 10.03
N ILE A 141 3.78 -11.74 8.77
CA ILE A 141 2.82 -11.96 7.68
C ILE A 141 2.50 -13.45 7.53
N LYS A 142 3.52 -14.32 7.51
CA LYS A 142 3.33 -15.77 7.36
C LYS A 142 2.60 -16.38 8.54
N ASP A 143 2.92 -15.96 9.76
CA ASP A 143 2.29 -16.48 10.98
C ASP A 143 0.80 -16.08 11.02
N LEU A 144 0.47 -14.84 10.67
CA LEU A 144 -0.93 -14.38 10.56
C LEU A 144 -1.68 -15.14 9.46
N SER A 145 -1.09 -15.28 8.28
CA SER A 145 -1.74 -15.95 7.15
C SER A 145 -1.98 -17.45 7.38
N LYS A 146 -1.26 -18.07 8.31
CA LYS A 146 -1.47 -19.48 8.67
C LYS A 146 -2.51 -19.67 9.75
N ASN A 147 -2.63 -18.73 10.68
CA ASN A 147 -3.32 -18.93 11.94
C ASN A 147 -4.59 -18.10 12.08
N THR A 148 -4.91 -17.24 11.12
CA THR A 148 -6.06 -16.33 11.16
C THR A 148 -6.74 -16.21 9.81
N SER A 149 -7.71 -15.29 9.68
CA SER A 149 -8.39 -14.97 8.41
C SER A 149 -7.55 -14.15 7.43
N TRP A 150 -6.36 -13.71 7.82
CA TRP A 150 -5.45 -13.01 6.93
C TRP A 150 -4.90 -13.96 5.84
N SER A 151 -4.68 -13.43 4.64
CA SER A 151 -3.97 -14.12 3.55
C SER A 151 -2.85 -13.24 3.02
N LEU A 152 -1.91 -13.81 2.26
CA LEU A 152 -0.81 -13.03 1.66
C LEU A 152 -1.31 -11.92 0.73
N GLU A 153 -2.49 -12.08 0.13
CA GLU A 153 -3.09 -11.12 -0.79
C GLU A 153 -3.54 -9.82 -0.11
N HIS A 154 -3.74 -9.85 1.21
CA HIS A 154 -4.04 -8.64 1.98
C HIS A 154 -2.80 -7.74 2.17
N PHE A 155 -1.60 -8.24 1.92
CA PHE A 155 -0.38 -7.50 2.19
C PHE A 155 0.36 -7.09 0.92
N ILE A 156 1.00 -5.93 0.98
CA ILE A 156 2.09 -5.55 0.11
C ILE A 156 3.20 -4.94 0.98
N VAL A 157 4.43 -5.35 0.75
CA VAL A 157 5.59 -4.80 1.47
C VAL A 157 6.34 -3.85 0.56
N SER A 158 6.58 -2.64 1.03
CA SER A 158 7.22 -1.60 0.24
C SER A 158 8.43 -0.98 0.94
N SER A 159 9.31 -0.35 0.20
CA SER A 159 10.44 0.41 0.76
C SER A 159 11.04 1.36 -0.27
N PHE A 160 11.60 2.49 0.21
CA PHE A 160 12.57 3.31 -0.53
C PHE A 160 13.96 2.69 -0.51
N ASN A 161 14.27 1.88 0.51
CA ASN A 161 15.49 1.09 0.55
C ASN A 161 15.28 -0.21 -0.25
N TRP A 162 15.62 -0.16 -1.51
CA TRP A 162 15.42 -1.32 -2.40
C TRP A 162 16.26 -2.54 -1.99
N ASN A 163 17.35 -2.36 -1.23
CA ASN A 163 18.10 -3.49 -0.67
C ASN A 163 17.27 -4.29 0.35
N GLU A 164 16.44 -3.62 1.19
CA GLU A 164 15.51 -4.31 2.09
C GLU A 164 14.47 -5.13 1.32
N LEU A 165 13.98 -4.62 0.16
CA LEU A 165 13.07 -5.41 -0.71
C LEU A 165 13.77 -6.61 -1.34
N GLU A 166 15.02 -6.48 -1.73
CA GLU A 166 15.81 -7.60 -2.27
C GLU A 166 16.05 -8.68 -1.19
N GLN A 167 16.39 -8.24 0.03
CA GLN A 167 16.49 -9.13 1.18
C GLN A 167 15.15 -9.80 1.47
N PHE A 168 14.06 -9.03 1.49
CA PHE A 168 12.71 -9.58 1.70
C PHE A 168 12.41 -10.67 0.67
N ARG A 169 12.61 -10.40 -0.62
CA ARG A 169 12.36 -11.38 -1.71
C ARG A 169 13.28 -12.60 -1.62
N SER A 170 14.47 -12.49 -1.06
CA SER A 170 15.37 -13.64 -0.87
C SER A 170 14.79 -14.68 0.09
N ILE A 171 14.05 -14.24 1.13
CA ILE A 171 13.48 -15.08 2.20
C ILE A 171 11.98 -15.35 2.03
N ASP A 172 11.29 -14.52 1.26
CA ASP A 172 9.85 -14.64 0.99
C ASP A 172 9.56 -14.48 -0.51
N LYS A 173 9.18 -15.60 -1.14
CA LYS A 173 8.94 -15.65 -2.59
C LYS A 173 7.53 -15.23 -2.98
N ASN A 174 6.58 -15.20 -2.04
CA ASN A 174 5.15 -15.12 -2.35
C ASN A 174 4.49 -13.81 -1.94
N THR A 175 4.89 -13.18 -0.83
CA THR A 175 4.31 -11.92 -0.38
C THR A 175 4.49 -10.84 -1.45
N PRO A 176 3.42 -10.10 -1.83
CA PRO A 176 3.49 -9.01 -2.78
C PRO A 176 4.48 -7.91 -2.35
N LEU A 177 5.22 -7.36 -3.32
CA LEU A 177 6.16 -6.26 -3.10
C LEU A 177 5.80 -5.03 -3.95
N GLY A 178 6.01 -3.85 -3.38
CA GLY A 178 5.88 -2.55 -4.02
C GLY A 178 7.19 -1.75 -3.98
N VAL A 179 7.59 -1.20 -5.11
CA VAL A 179 8.83 -0.40 -5.22
C VAL A 179 8.49 1.06 -5.05
N LEU A 180 8.88 1.68 -3.93
CA LEU A 180 8.68 3.11 -3.68
C LEU A 180 9.64 3.96 -4.52
N VAL A 181 9.09 5.04 -5.09
CA VAL A 181 9.83 5.96 -5.98
C VAL A 181 9.55 7.40 -5.57
N SER A 182 10.57 8.08 -5.04
CA SER A 182 10.53 9.52 -4.74
C SER A 182 10.76 10.36 -6.00
N LYS A 183 10.56 11.68 -5.90
CA LYS A 183 10.78 12.61 -7.03
C LYS A 183 12.21 12.61 -7.56
N SER A 184 13.18 12.24 -6.73
CA SER A 184 14.60 12.18 -7.11
C SER A 184 15.02 10.85 -7.74
N MET A 185 14.10 9.87 -7.82
CA MET A 185 14.37 8.52 -8.31
C MET A 185 13.76 8.30 -9.70
N SER A 186 14.30 7.34 -10.44
CA SER A 186 13.87 7.03 -11.79
C SER A 186 12.77 5.96 -11.83
N ILE A 187 11.67 6.26 -12.51
CA ILE A 187 10.63 5.27 -12.83
C ILE A 187 11.19 4.10 -13.66
N ASN A 188 12.15 4.36 -14.54
CA ASN A 188 12.75 3.31 -15.36
C ASN A 188 13.55 2.32 -14.51
N GLU A 189 14.38 2.83 -13.60
CA GLU A 189 15.15 2.01 -12.67
C GLU A 189 14.22 1.22 -11.75
N ALA A 190 13.13 1.83 -11.28
CA ALA A 190 12.14 1.15 -10.45
C ALA A 190 11.44 0.00 -11.19
N ILE A 191 11.12 0.17 -12.48
CA ILE A 191 10.55 -0.89 -13.31
C ILE A 191 11.55 -2.05 -13.46
N GLU A 192 12.80 -1.77 -13.79
CA GLU A 192 13.83 -2.82 -13.94
C GLU A 192 14.11 -3.53 -12.62
N PHE A 193 14.19 -2.77 -11.52
CA PHE A 193 14.34 -3.36 -10.20
C PHE A 193 13.11 -4.19 -9.81
N GLY A 194 11.90 -3.69 -10.06
CA GLY A 194 10.65 -4.41 -9.81
C GLY A 194 10.58 -5.75 -10.53
N LYS A 195 11.02 -5.82 -11.79
CA LYS A 195 11.14 -7.08 -12.54
C LYS A 195 12.14 -8.03 -11.87
N LYS A 196 13.32 -7.52 -11.48
CA LYS A 196 14.37 -8.31 -10.82
C LYS A 196 13.85 -9.03 -9.56
N ILE A 197 13.07 -8.33 -8.73
CA ILE A 197 12.53 -8.89 -7.48
C ILE A 197 11.12 -9.50 -7.62
N ASN A 198 10.56 -9.57 -8.81
CA ASN A 198 9.18 -9.99 -9.05
C ASN A 198 8.17 -9.20 -8.18
N ALA A 199 8.28 -7.86 -8.21
CA ALA A 199 7.36 -6.97 -7.54
C ALA A 199 6.00 -6.93 -8.25
N GLN A 200 4.93 -6.63 -7.51
CA GLN A 200 3.57 -6.52 -8.04
C GLN A 200 3.18 -5.08 -8.34
N ALA A 201 3.85 -4.10 -7.70
CA ALA A 201 3.50 -2.70 -7.87
C ALA A 201 4.72 -1.77 -7.87
N ILE A 202 4.54 -0.62 -8.50
CA ILE A 202 5.40 0.56 -8.33
C ILE A 202 4.59 1.60 -7.53
N HIS A 203 5.21 2.18 -6.50
CA HIS A 203 4.61 3.19 -5.64
C HIS A 203 5.27 4.56 -5.88
N PRO A 204 4.90 5.29 -6.93
CA PRO A 204 5.52 6.56 -7.27
C PRO A 204 4.93 7.72 -6.48
N ASN A 205 5.74 8.75 -6.22
CA ASN A 205 5.21 10.05 -5.88
C ASN A 205 4.28 10.52 -7.02
N PHE A 206 3.07 10.98 -6.69
CA PHE A 206 2.03 11.33 -7.67
C PHE A 206 2.47 12.38 -8.70
N LYS A 207 3.40 13.28 -8.33
CA LYS A 207 3.95 14.30 -9.23
C LYS A 207 4.82 13.74 -10.36
N LEU A 208 5.17 12.46 -10.30
CA LEU A 208 5.86 11.75 -11.40
C LEU A 208 4.89 11.16 -12.42
N LEU A 209 3.58 11.19 -12.13
CA LEU A 209 2.56 10.51 -12.94
C LEU A 209 1.91 11.44 -13.95
N ASN A 210 1.81 10.92 -15.17
CA ASN A 210 1.04 11.42 -16.29
C ASN A 210 0.66 10.22 -17.18
N ASP A 211 -0.12 10.43 -18.24
CA ASP A 211 -0.54 9.35 -19.15
C ASP A 211 0.62 8.49 -19.64
N LYS A 212 1.76 9.11 -19.98
CA LYS A 212 2.94 8.39 -20.51
C LYS A 212 3.58 7.50 -19.44
N THR A 213 3.79 8.02 -18.23
CA THR A 213 4.42 7.26 -17.14
C THR A 213 3.51 6.16 -16.61
N VAL A 214 2.20 6.42 -16.45
CA VAL A 214 1.21 5.42 -16.05
C VAL A 214 1.14 4.29 -17.08
N LYS A 215 1.00 4.63 -18.37
CA LYS A 215 1.01 3.63 -19.45
C LYS A 215 2.29 2.80 -19.45
N LYS A 216 3.45 3.43 -19.21
CA LYS A 216 4.73 2.73 -19.14
C LYS A 216 4.77 1.72 -18.01
N ILE A 217 4.36 2.10 -16.79
CA ILE A 217 4.33 1.21 -15.62
C ILE A 217 3.38 0.04 -15.87
N LYS A 218 2.16 0.33 -16.32
CA LYS A 218 1.13 -0.71 -16.58
C LYS A 218 1.51 -1.66 -17.72
N ASN A 219 2.13 -1.18 -18.79
CA ASN A 219 2.60 -2.03 -19.88
C ASN A 219 3.74 -2.98 -19.45
N ASN A 220 4.39 -2.71 -18.34
CA ASN A 220 5.37 -3.61 -17.72
C ASN A 220 4.75 -4.54 -16.66
N GLY A 221 3.41 -4.56 -16.54
CA GLY A 221 2.67 -5.49 -15.68
C GLY A 221 2.52 -5.07 -14.22
N PHE A 222 2.90 -3.83 -13.86
CA PHE A 222 2.81 -3.37 -12.48
C PHE A 222 1.51 -2.63 -12.18
N LYS A 223 0.97 -2.83 -10.98
CA LYS A 223 -0.01 -1.94 -10.36
C LYS A 223 0.66 -0.63 -9.93
N ILE A 224 -0.15 0.41 -9.73
CA ILE A 224 0.31 1.74 -9.30
C ILE A 224 -0.43 2.13 -8.02
N TYR A 225 0.31 2.25 -6.90
CA TYR A 225 -0.18 2.83 -5.65
C TYR A 225 0.59 4.13 -5.41
N THR A 226 -0.09 5.27 -5.60
CA THR A 226 0.57 6.59 -5.56
C THR A 226 0.37 7.31 -4.24
N TRP A 227 1.32 8.17 -3.85
CA TRP A 227 1.41 8.84 -2.55
C TRP A 227 2.02 10.24 -2.64
N THR A 228 1.86 11.15 -1.68
CA THR A 228 0.71 11.24 -0.80
C THR A 228 -0.22 12.25 -1.44
N VAL A 229 -1.45 11.88 -1.73
CA VAL A 229 -2.39 12.68 -2.51
C VAL A 229 -3.53 13.14 -1.61
N ASN A 230 -3.58 14.44 -1.30
CA ASN A 230 -4.53 14.99 -0.33
C ASN A 230 -5.52 15.98 -0.95
N ASP A 231 -5.12 16.64 -2.02
CA ASP A 231 -5.95 17.62 -2.72
C ASP A 231 -6.96 16.92 -3.64
N LYS A 232 -8.21 17.44 -3.67
CA LYS A 232 -9.30 16.84 -4.45
C LYS A 232 -9.02 16.84 -5.95
N ASP A 233 -8.37 17.88 -6.47
CA ASP A 233 -8.06 17.96 -7.90
C ASP A 233 -6.97 16.96 -8.28
N ASP A 234 -5.94 16.79 -7.42
CA ASP A 234 -4.91 15.78 -7.59
C ASP A 234 -5.51 14.37 -7.48
N ILE A 235 -6.42 14.10 -6.53
CA ILE A 235 -7.14 12.83 -6.39
C ILE A 235 -7.92 12.52 -7.68
N ASN A 236 -8.71 13.49 -8.17
CA ASN A 236 -9.48 13.34 -9.40
C ASN A 236 -8.57 13.08 -10.61
N PHE A 237 -7.42 13.75 -10.67
CA PHE A 237 -6.44 13.54 -11.73
C PHE A 237 -5.84 12.13 -11.66
N MET A 238 -5.47 11.64 -10.49
CA MET A 238 -4.97 10.25 -10.32
C MET A 238 -6.04 9.22 -10.70
N LYS A 239 -7.30 9.42 -10.31
CA LYS A 239 -8.43 8.57 -10.75
C LYS A 239 -8.60 8.57 -12.27
N LYS A 240 -8.49 9.73 -12.90
CA LYS A 240 -8.54 9.86 -14.37
C LYS A 240 -7.40 9.09 -15.06
N LEU A 241 -6.20 9.09 -14.46
CA LEU A 241 -5.07 8.30 -14.90
C LEU A 241 -5.25 6.79 -14.64
N LYS A 242 -6.32 6.39 -13.92
CA LYS A 242 -6.63 5.00 -13.56
C LYS A 242 -5.51 4.32 -12.78
N VAL A 243 -4.94 5.02 -11.77
CA VAL A 243 -4.03 4.38 -10.82
C VAL A 243 -4.80 3.34 -9.99
N ASP A 244 -4.12 2.30 -9.51
CA ASP A 244 -4.77 1.17 -8.83
C ASP A 244 -5.10 1.50 -7.36
N GLY A 245 -4.39 2.46 -6.75
CA GLY A 245 -4.72 2.97 -5.42
C GLY A 245 -4.06 4.31 -5.15
N ILE A 246 -4.67 5.04 -4.23
CA ILE A 246 -4.22 6.35 -3.76
C ILE A 246 -3.99 6.28 -2.25
N ILE A 247 -2.78 6.64 -1.82
CA ILE A 247 -2.42 6.77 -0.41
C ILE A 247 -2.58 8.22 -0.01
N SER A 248 -3.45 8.49 0.98
CA SER A 248 -3.84 9.84 1.40
C SER A 248 -3.90 9.97 2.92
N ASP A 249 -3.56 11.16 3.42
CA ASP A 249 -3.80 11.55 4.82
C ASP A 249 -5.30 11.69 5.13
N TYR A 250 -6.12 11.91 4.08
CA TYR A 250 -7.56 12.09 4.12
C TYR A 250 -8.25 11.08 3.19
N PRO A 251 -8.23 9.77 3.54
CA PRO A 251 -8.64 8.72 2.61
C PRO A 251 -10.13 8.72 2.27
N ASP A 252 -10.97 9.38 3.07
CA ASP A 252 -12.39 9.63 2.82
C ASP A 252 -12.67 10.58 1.64
N ARG A 253 -11.63 11.24 1.10
CA ARG A 253 -11.75 12.09 -0.10
C ARG A 253 -11.61 11.32 -1.40
N ILE A 254 -11.17 10.05 -1.33
CA ILE A 254 -10.97 9.17 -2.48
C ILE A 254 -12.27 8.38 -2.80
#